data_68fda88cac330b6a06ee1da904d519c3
#
_entry.id   68fda88cac330b6a06ee1da904d519c3
#
_cell.length_a   1.000
_cell.length_b   1.000
_cell.length_c   1.000
_cell.angle_alpha   90.00
_cell.angle_beta   90.00
_cell.angle_gamma   90.00
#
_symmetry.space_group_name_H-M   'P 1'
#
loop_
_entity.id
_entity.type
_entity.pdbx_description
1 polymer ?
#
loop_
_entity_poly.entity_id
_entity_poly.type
_entity_poly.pdbx_seq_one_letter_code
_entity_poly.pdbx_strand_id
1 'polypeptide(L)'
;MSTDADSSEEPAGRVKISDVARHVGVSIALVSLALNDKGRVSEKTRDRIRAAAKELGYEPSKAAASLRTGRSHRIGFLLAANVERDWSEQWYSMTSQLLMDVVNVSTRLGFSVIVLPNNPAKNSIAELDGLVVSDSLTTDKSIATATALGVPVMTNERPDDSMVAVNVDSGYRAMTRAALDHLRERGAKHPALLTEPLGLHSNELAEKEYLTWCAEFGLEPVVARGRHDRSDLSERIDELLETDCDAIYSFYEEGAEIQEHIRSRGLRVPDDISLVAAAPYSDDINREAGVSTTVYHPDQMVDAPLTALVDVIEGRVTPPVTVHTPWEFVIHRSS
;
A
#
# COMPACT_ATOMS: atom_id res chain seq x y z
N MET A 1 -50.17 25.75 -41.19
CA MET A 1 -49.29 26.92 -41.20
C MET A 1 -48.97 27.28 -39.77
N SER A 2 -47.79 27.01 -39.37
CA SER A 2 -46.95 27.70 -38.44
C SER A 2 -45.78 26.78 -38.07
N THR A 3 -44.66 27.15 -38.56
CA THR A 3 -43.36 26.54 -38.31
C THR A 3 -42.85 27.09 -37.00
N ASP A 4 -42.80 26.28 -35.97
CA ASP A 4 -42.00 26.57 -34.75
C ASP A 4 -40.57 26.10 -34.96
N ALA A 5 -39.68 27.08 -34.99
CA ALA A 5 -38.26 26.89 -35.08
C ALA A 5 -37.76 26.28 -33.75
N ASP A 6 -37.27 25.08 -33.85
CA ASP A 6 -36.49 24.40 -32.81
C ASP A 6 -35.13 25.13 -32.65
N SER A 7 -35.05 26.01 -31.68
CA SER A 7 -33.77 26.61 -31.25
C SER A 7 -33.08 25.62 -30.33
N SER A 8 -32.30 24.70 -30.90
CA SER A 8 -31.34 23.88 -30.17
C SER A 8 -30.28 24.77 -29.59
N GLU A 9 -30.40 25.09 -28.30
CA GLU A 9 -29.32 25.67 -27.51
C GLU A 9 -28.15 24.66 -27.51
N GLU A 10 -27.08 24.97 -28.24
CA GLU A 10 -25.80 24.26 -28.08
C GLU A 10 -25.35 24.42 -26.62
N PRO A 11 -24.87 23.34 -25.97
CA PRO A 11 -24.37 23.43 -24.61
C PRO A 11 -23.22 24.43 -24.55
N ALA A 12 -23.33 25.42 -23.67
CA ALA A 12 -22.35 26.47 -23.47
C ALA A 12 -20.94 25.88 -23.32
N GLY A 13 -20.09 26.08 -24.31
CA GLY A 13 -18.77 25.49 -24.40
C GLY A 13 -17.91 25.92 -23.18
N ARG A 14 -17.18 24.98 -22.59
CA ARG A 14 -16.27 25.22 -21.45
C ARG A 14 -15.35 26.39 -21.74
N VAL A 15 -15.31 27.40 -20.86
CA VAL A 15 -14.46 28.61 -20.96
C VAL A 15 -12.99 28.17 -21.12
N LYS A 16 -12.32 28.74 -22.13
CA LYS A 16 -10.93 28.47 -22.49
C LYS A 16 -10.00 29.54 -21.94
N ILE A 17 -8.72 29.23 -21.77
CA ILE A 17 -7.69 30.20 -21.37
C ILE A 17 -7.60 31.38 -22.33
N SER A 18 -7.92 31.16 -23.62
CA SER A 18 -8.01 32.24 -24.63
C SER A 18 -9.10 33.26 -24.34
N ASP A 19 -10.18 32.86 -23.67
CA ASP A 19 -11.29 33.75 -23.36
C ASP A 19 -10.91 34.67 -22.19
N VAL A 20 -10.21 34.10 -21.17
CA VAL A 20 -9.59 34.89 -20.09
C VAL A 20 -8.58 35.89 -20.65
N ALA A 21 -7.71 35.46 -21.57
CA ALA A 21 -6.71 36.29 -22.20
C ALA A 21 -7.35 37.48 -22.97
N ARG A 22 -8.42 37.19 -23.72
CA ARG A 22 -9.21 38.19 -24.46
C ARG A 22 -9.90 39.16 -23.51
N HIS A 23 -10.53 38.66 -22.43
CA HIS A 23 -11.24 39.50 -21.45
C HIS A 23 -10.31 40.47 -20.74
N VAL A 24 -9.09 40.01 -20.37
CA VAL A 24 -8.10 40.85 -19.66
C VAL A 24 -7.26 41.69 -20.63
N GLY A 25 -7.24 41.41 -21.94
CA GLY A 25 -6.44 42.10 -22.93
C GLY A 25 -4.94 41.76 -22.83
N VAL A 26 -4.59 40.50 -22.54
CA VAL A 26 -3.20 40.04 -22.41
C VAL A 26 -2.97 38.78 -23.24
N SER A 27 -1.71 38.36 -23.39
CA SER A 27 -1.40 37.09 -24.08
C SER A 27 -1.80 35.86 -23.27
N ILE A 28 -2.13 34.77 -23.97
CA ILE A 28 -2.40 33.46 -23.35
C ILE A 28 -1.22 33.01 -22.48
N ALA A 29 0.02 33.27 -22.94
CA ALA A 29 1.23 32.96 -22.17
C ALA A 29 1.27 33.69 -20.83
N LEU A 30 0.90 34.98 -20.81
CA LEU A 30 0.87 35.76 -19.58
C LEU A 30 -0.23 35.29 -18.61
N VAL A 31 -1.40 34.90 -19.12
CA VAL A 31 -2.47 34.28 -18.31
C VAL A 31 -1.98 32.99 -17.70
N SER A 32 -1.33 32.13 -18.49
CA SER A 32 -0.77 30.87 -18.02
C SER A 32 0.29 31.05 -16.91
N LEU A 33 1.19 32.04 -17.08
CA LEU A 33 2.20 32.38 -16.07
C LEU A 33 1.57 32.91 -14.78
N ALA A 34 0.56 33.77 -14.89
CA ALA A 34 -0.12 34.37 -13.75
C ALA A 34 -0.92 33.35 -12.93
N LEU A 35 -1.65 32.43 -13.59
CA LEU A 35 -2.46 31.42 -12.94
C LEU A 35 -1.62 30.28 -12.30
N ASN A 36 -0.39 30.06 -12.78
CA ASN A 36 0.53 29.05 -12.24
C ASN A 36 1.61 29.63 -11.32
N ASP A 37 1.52 30.86 -10.89
CA ASP A 37 2.51 31.55 -10.04
C ASP A 37 3.95 31.52 -10.57
N LYS A 38 4.11 31.39 -11.89
CA LYS A 38 5.41 31.35 -12.58
C LYS A 38 5.74 32.65 -13.29
N GLY A 39 7.03 32.87 -13.52
CA GLY A 39 7.52 34.04 -14.28
C GLY A 39 7.40 35.37 -13.55
N ARG A 40 7.94 36.42 -14.18
CA ARG A 40 7.87 37.81 -13.68
C ARG A 40 6.56 38.47 -14.12
N VAL A 41 5.49 38.22 -13.35
CA VAL A 41 4.19 38.89 -13.54
C VAL A 41 3.95 39.77 -12.31
N SER A 42 3.62 41.09 -12.55
CA SER A 42 3.31 41.97 -11.41
C SER A 42 2.10 41.47 -10.63
N GLU A 43 2.07 41.66 -9.31
CA GLU A 43 0.94 41.24 -8.46
C GLU A 43 -0.39 41.83 -8.96
N LYS A 44 -0.41 43.11 -9.29
CA LYS A 44 -1.58 43.77 -9.87
C LYS A 44 -2.11 43.10 -11.13
N THR A 45 -1.23 42.61 -12.01
CA THR A 45 -1.62 41.88 -13.23
C THR A 45 -2.11 40.47 -12.90
N ARG A 46 -1.48 39.84 -11.95
CA ARG A 46 -1.85 38.49 -11.47
C ARG A 46 -3.26 38.48 -10.87
N ASP A 47 -3.55 39.45 -10.00
CA ASP A 47 -4.86 39.59 -9.37
C ASP A 47 -5.96 39.87 -10.39
N ARG A 48 -5.67 40.72 -11.39
CA ARG A 48 -6.60 41.03 -12.48
C ARG A 48 -6.93 39.78 -13.31
N ILE A 49 -5.93 38.95 -13.59
CA ILE A 49 -6.11 37.67 -14.32
C ILE A 49 -6.89 36.66 -13.49
N ARG A 50 -6.59 36.53 -12.21
CA ARG A 50 -7.32 35.63 -11.30
C ARG A 50 -8.79 36.03 -11.13
N ALA A 51 -9.05 37.31 -10.98
CA ALA A 51 -10.41 37.86 -10.90
C ALA A 51 -11.22 37.55 -12.17
N ALA A 52 -10.64 37.79 -13.34
CA ALA A 52 -11.28 37.51 -14.62
C ALA A 52 -11.51 36.01 -14.84
N ALA A 53 -10.57 35.16 -14.46
CA ALA A 53 -10.73 33.71 -14.53
C ALA A 53 -11.90 33.24 -13.65
N LYS A 54 -12.02 33.77 -12.44
CA LYS A 54 -13.12 33.48 -11.51
C LYS A 54 -14.47 33.99 -12.05
N GLU A 55 -14.52 35.20 -12.57
CA GLU A 55 -15.71 35.81 -13.16
C GLU A 55 -16.25 35.01 -14.34
N LEU A 56 -15.35 34.55 -15.23
CA LEU A 56 -15.71 33.77 -16.41
C LEU A 56 -15.98 32.29 -16.08
N GLY A 57 -15.74 31.80 -14.85
CA GLY A 57 -15.84 30.40 -14.51
C GLY A 57 -14.77 29.55 -15.20
N TYR A 58 -13.60 30.13 -15.48
CA TYR A 58 -12.48 29.40 -16.09
C TYR A 58 -11.85 28.46 -15.10
N GLU A 59 -11.85 27.19 -15.43
CA GLU A 59 -11.08 26.16 -14.74
C GLU A 59 -9.91 25.69 -15.62
N PRO A 60 -8.67 25.65 -15.09
CA PRO A 60 -7.53 25.12 -15.83
C PRO A 60 -7.82 23.72 -16.36
N SER A 61 -7.62 23.51 -17.66
CA SER A 61 -7.78 22.19 -18.25
C SER A 61 -6.63 21.27 -17.83
N LYS A 62 -6.92 20.23 -17.06
CA LYS A 62 -5.93 19.19 -16.71
C LYS A 62 -5.32 18.57 -17.98
N ALA A 63 -6.12 18.35 -19.04
CA ALA A 63 -5.63 17.85 -20.32
C ALA A 63 -4.63 18.79 -20.99
N ALA A 64 -4.89 20.12 -20.98
CA ALA A 64 -3.93 21.09 -21.53
C ALA A 64 -2.66 21.22 -20.67
N ALA A 65 -2.77 21.03 -19.36
CA ALA A 65 -1.62 20.95 -18.46
C ALA A 65 -0.79 19.69 -18.75
N SER A 66 -1.42 18.54 -18.91
CA SER A 66 -0.79 17.26 -19.27
C SER A 66 0.00 17.36 -20.59
N LEU A 67 -0.60 17.90 -21.64
CA LEU A 67 0.07 18.08 -22.93
C LEU A 67 1.32 18.97 -22.84
N ARG A 68 1.33 19.94 -21.93
CA ARG A 68 2.46 20.86 -21.74
C ARG A 68 3.56 20.26 -20.86
N THR A 69 3.19 19.49 -19.84
CA THR A 69 4.13 18.89 -18.87
C THR A 69 4.59 17.50 -19.28
N GLY A 70 3.91 16.85 -20.22
CA GLY A 70 4.10 15.44 -20.57
C GLY A 70 3.62 14.50 -19.47
N ARG A 71 2.85 15.01 -18.47
CA ARG A 71 2.37 14.25 -17.30
C ARG A 71 0.86 14.17 -17.26
N SER A 72 0.37 12.99 -16.91
CA SER A 72 -1.07 12.72 -16.80
C SER A 72 -1.67 13.21 -15.47
N HIS A 73 -0.84 13.41 -14.44
CA HIS A 73 -1.22 13.58 -13.04
C HIS A 73 -2.13 12.45 -12.54
N ARG A 74 -1.81 11.22 -12.96
CA ARG A 74 -2.53 9.99 -12.58
C ARG A 74 -1.56 9.01 -11.96
N ILE A 75 -1.95 8.47 -10.80
CA ILE A 75 -1.30 7.34 -10.16
C ILE A 75 -2.25 6.14 -10.27
N GLY A 76 -1.75 5.02 -10.75
CA GLY A 76 -2.46 3.76 -10.73
C GLY A 76 -2.40 3.13 -9.35
N PHE A 77 -3.49 2.52 -8.91
CA PHE A 77 -3.52 1.62 -7.77
C PHE A 77 -3.91 0.23 -8.26
N LEU A 78 -3.04 -0.72 -8.07
CA LEU A 78 -3.23 -2.12 -8.40
C LEU A 78 -3.21 -2.94 -7.11
N LEU A 79 -4.33 -3.61 -6.86
CA LEU A 79 -4.39 -4.65 -5.86
C LEU A 79 -3.95 -5.96 -6.54
N ALA A 80 -2.70 -6.39 -6.27
CA ALA A 80 -2.12 -7.53 -6.94
C ALA A 80 -2.65 -8.87 -6.41
N ALA A 81 -3.14 -8.88 -5.18
CA ALA A 81 -3.82 -10.03 -4.61
C ALA A 81 -5.02 -10.43 -5.48
N ASN A 82 -5.01 -11.66 -5.95
CA ASN A 82 -6.02 -12.15 -6.88
C ASN A 82 -7.42 -12.09 -6.25
N VAL A 83 -8.34 -11.34 -6.84
CA VAL A 83 -9.74 -11.20 -6.39
C VAL A 83 -10.49 -12.54 -6.37
N GLU A 84 -9.95 -13.58 -7.04
CA GLU A 84 -10.51 -14.94 -7.05
C GLU A 84 -10.16 -15.76 -5.79
N ARG A 85 -9.34 -15.21 -4.88
CA ARG A 85 -9.01 -15.86 -3.60
C ARG A 85 -10.02 -15.40 -2.54
N ASP A 86 -10.45 -16.33 -1.73
CA ASP A 86 -11.21 -16.02 -0.51
C ASP A 86 -10.24 -15.40 0.52
N TRP A 87 -10.35 -14.11 0.73
CA TRP A 87 -9.59 -13.35 1.72
C TRP A 87 -10.42 -13.14 2.98
N SER A 88 -9.76 -12.93 4.12
CA SER A 88 -10.44 -12.60 5.37
C SER A 88 -11.14 -11.22 5.30
N GLU A 89 -12.19 -11.01 6.09
CA GLU A 89 -12.86 -9.72 6.23
C GLU A 89 -11.87 -8.62 6.67
N GLN A 90 -10.92 -8.97 7.51
CA GLN A 90 -9.89 -8.07 8.00
C GLN A 90 -8.97 -7.60 6.88
N TRP A 91 -8.56 -8.51 5.97
CA TRP A 91 -7.79 -8.15 4.80
C TRP A 91 -8.55 -7.18 3.88
N TYR A 92 -9.85 -7.42 3.63
CA TYR A 92 -10.67 -6.49 2.86
C TYR A 92 -10.78 -5.12 3.51
N SER A 93 -10.93 -5.06 4.84
CA SER A 93 -10.98 -3.83 5.60
C SER A 93 -9.67 -3.04 5.48
N MET A 94 -8.54 -3.70 5.72
CA MET A 94 -7.20 -3.11 5.62
C MET A 94 -6.90 -2.60 4.21
N THR A 95 -7.20 -3.38 3.18
CA THR A 95 -6.97 -3.00 1.78
C THR A 95 -7.85 -1.83 1.35
N SER A 96 -9.10 -1.78 1.82
CA SER A 96 -10.00 -0.66 1.56
C SER A 96 -9.47 0.63 2.21
N GLN A 97 -8.97 0.55 3.44
CA GLN A 97 -8.35 1.68 4.12
C GLN A 97 -7.10 2.15 3.39
N LEU A 98 -6.23 1.23 2.98
CA LEU A 98 -5.03 1.53 2.21
C LEU A 98 -5.36 2.28 0.91
N LEU A 99 -6.37 1.83 0.16
CA LEU A 99 -6.84 2.52 -1.04
C LEU A 99 -7.31 3.95 -0.71
N MET A 100 -8.09 4.13 0.35
CA MET A 100 -8.55 5.46 0.77
C MET A 100 -7.39 6.38 1.14
N ASP A 101 -6.37 5.87 1.82
CA ASP A 101 -5.18 6.64 2.16
C ASP A 101 -4.37 7.01 0.90
N VAL A 102 -4.22 6.09 -0.05
CA VAL A 102 -3.60 6.39 -1.35
C VAL A 102 -4.38 7.49 -2.09
N VAL A 103 -5.71 7.46 -2.10
CA VAL A 103 -6.56 8.49 -2.72
C VAL A 103 -6.37 9.84 -2.03
N ASN A 104 -6.40 9.88 -0.70
CA ASN A 104 -6.27 11.10 0.09
C ASN A 104 -4.90 11.75 -0.12
N VAL A 105 -3.82 10.98 0.00
CA VAL A 105 -2.45 11.46 -0.16
C VAL A 105 -2.18 11.89 -1.61
N SER A 106 -2.57 11.07 -2.60
CA SER A 106 -2.42 11.41 -4.02
C SER A 106 -3.12 12.74 -4.34
N THR A 107 -4.36 12.92 -3.84
CA THR A 107 -5.14 14.15 -4.06
C THR A 107 -4.44 15.37 -3.48
N ARG A 108 -3.89 15.26 -2.26
CA ARG A 108 -3.10 16.30 -1.61
C ARG A 108 -1.85 16.65 -2.42
N LEU A 109 -1.21 15.67 -3.04
CA LEU A 109 -0.04 15.83 -3.91
C LEU A 109 -0.40 16.27 -5.34
N GLY A 110 -1.69 16.46 -5.67
CA GLY A 110 -2.15 16.94 -6.98
C GLY A 110 -2.37 15.85 -8.03
N PHE A 111 -2.41 14.59 -7.63
CA PHE A 111 -2.66 13.44 -8.49
C PHE A 111 -4.08 12.88 -8.31
N SER A 112 -4.62 12.29 -9.38
CA SER A 112 -5.84 11.47 -9.34
C SER A 112 -5.46 10.00 -9.31
N VAL A 113 -6.23 9.18 -8.58
CA VAL A 113 -6.00 7.74 -8.52
C VAL A 113 -6.88 7.01 -9.53
N ILE A 114 -6.30 6.06 -10.25
CA ILE A 114 -6.99 5.12 -11.15
C ILE A 114 -6.83 3.72 -10.57
N VAL A 115 -7.94 3.13 -10.14
CA VAL A 115 -7.92 1.73 -9.69
C VAL A 115 -7.88 0.83 -10.91
N LEU A 116 -6.89 -0.04 -10.96
CA LEU A 116 -6.66 -0.96 -12.06
C LEU A 116 -7.17 -2.37 -11.72
N PRO A 117 -7.73 -3.10 -12.71
CA PRO A 117 -8.03 -4.51 -12.53
C PRO A 117 -6.74 -5.34 -12.44
N ASN A 118 -6.84 -6.56 -11.93
CA ASN A 118 -5.76 -7.55 -12.04
C ASN A 118 -5.39 -7.77 -13.52
N ASN A 119 -4.10 -7.87 -13.82
CA ASN A 119 -3.58 -7.94 -15.18
C ASN A 119 -4.03 -6.75 -16.06
N PRO A 120 -3.72 -5.50 -15.67
CA PRO A 120 -4.14 -4.35 -16.42
C PRO A 120 -3.55 -4.35 -17.84
N ALA A 121 -4.32 -3.84 -18.79
CA ALA A 121 -3.82 -3.69 -20.15
C ALA A 121 -2.59 -2.75 -20.16
N LYS A 122 -1.58 -3.05 -20.99
CA LYS A 122 -0.36 -2.26 -21.12
C LYS A 122 -0.66 -0.76 -21.35
N ASN A 123 -1.66 -0.45 -22.15
CA ASN A 123 -2.05 0.94 -22.44
C ASN A 123 -2.59 1.67 -21.21
N SER A 124 -3.29 0.96 -20.31
CA SER A 124 -3.77 1.56 -19.04
C SER A 124 -2.63 1.96 -18.13
N ILE A 125 -1.54 1.19 -18.11
CA ILE A 125 -0.32 1.53 -17.35
C ILE A 125 0.43 2.69 -18.04
N ALA A 126 0.51 2.70 -19.37
CA ALA A 126 1.22 3.74 -20.12
C ALA A 126 0.63 5.15 -19.95
N GLU A 127 -0.62 5.25 -19.51
CA GLU A 127 -1.30 6.54 -19.24
C GLU A 127 -1.04 7.09 -17.82
N LEU A 128 -0.25 6.40 -17.01
CA LEU A 128 0.05 6.76 -15.62
C LEU A 128 1.41 7.44 -15.49
N ASP A 129 1.54 8.30 -14.49
CA ASP A 129 2.83 8.87 -14.09
C ASP A 129 3.53 7.99 -13.04
N GLY A 130 2.78 7.16 -12.30
CA GLY A 130 3.29 6.21 -11.33
C GLY A 130 2.29 5.11 -11.05
N LEU A 131 2.77 4.01 -10.49
CA LEU A 131 1.96 2.83 -10.13
C LEU A 131 2.23 2.42 -8.69
N VAL A 132 1.17 2.30 -7.90
CA VAL A 132 1.19 1.69 -6.57
C VAL A 132 0.66 0.26 -6.71
N VAL A 133 1.46 -0.72 -6.30
CA VAL A 133 1.08 -2.14 -6.29
C VAL A 133 1.04 -2.60 -4.84
N SER A 134 -0.16 -2.88 -4.34
CA SER A 134 -0.36 -3.43 -2.99
C SER A 134 -0.31 -4.95 -3.04
N ASP A 135 0.28 -5.55 -2.00
CA ASP A 135 0.38 -7.01 -1.84
C ASP A 135 0.88 -7.72 -3.10
N SER A 136 2.05 -7.25 -3.57
CA SER A 136 2.62 -7.76 -4.81
C SER A 136 2.91 -9.26 -4.73
N LEU A 137 2.38 -10.00 -5.70
CA LEU A 137 2.70 -11.42 -5.85
C LEU A 137 4.06 -11.59 -6.53
N THR A 138 4.77 -12.66 -6.19
CA THR A 138 6.04 -13.04 -6.86
C THR A 138 5.88 -13.28 -8.35
N THR A 139 4.65 -13.60 -8.79
CA THR A 139 4.30 -13.84 -10.20
C THR A 139 3.70 -12.64 -10.91
N ASP A 140 3.56 -11.48 -10.24
CA ASP A 140 2.95 -10.29 -10.84
C ASP A 140 3.85 -9.71 -11.96
N LYS A 141 3.25 -9.54 -13.15
CA LYS A 141 3.91 -8.98 -14.33
C LYS A 141 3.71 -7.47 -14.48
N SER A 142 2.84 -6.87 -13.67
CA SER A 142 2.50 -5.46 -13.80
C SER A 142 3.68 -4.57 -13.47
N ILE A 143 4.52 -4.95 -12.49
CA ILE A 143 5.74 -4.26 -12.12
C ILE A 143 6.72 -4.23 -13.31
N ALA A 144 7.00 -5.39 -13.91
CA ALA A 144 7.88 -5.47 -15.06
C ALA A 144 7.33 -4.68 -16.27
N THR A 145 6.00 -4.71 -16.47
CA THR A 145 5.33 -3.94 -17.52
C THR A 145 5.47 -2.44 -17.28
N ALA A 146 5.23 -1.96 -16.06
CA ALA A 146 5.35 -0.56 -15.70
C ALA A 146 6.79 -0.06 -15.88
N THR A 147 7.77 -0.83 -15.40
CA THR A 147 9.20 -0.51 -15.55
C THR A 147 9.62 -0.43 -17.02
N ALA A 148 9.17 -1.37 -17.86
CA ALA A 148 9.46 -1.35 -19.30
C ALA A 148 8.83 -0.14 -20.02
N LEU A 149 7.78 0.46 -19.45
CA LEU A 149 7.13 1.68 -19.95
C LEU A 149 7.73 2.96 -19.34
N GLY A 150 8.69 2.85 -18.43
CA GLY A 150 9.26 3.99 -17.72
C GLY A 150 8.34 4.58 -16.66
N VAL A 151 7.33 3.83 -16.22
CA VAL A 151 6.41 4.21 -15.15
C VAL A 151 7.01 3.74 -13.81
N PRO A 152 7.39 4.64 -12.89
CA PRO A 152 7.94 4.26 -11.61
C PRO A 152 6.90 3.54 -10.75
N VAL A 153 7.35 2.49 -10.06
CA VAL A 153 6.51 1.62 -9.24
C VAL A 153 6.85 1.80 -7.76
N MET A 154 5.82 1.95 -6.94
CA MET A 154 5.88 1.81 -5.50
C MET A 154 5.20 0.48 -5.11
N THR A 155 5.87 -0.31 -4.30
CA THR A 155 5.29 -1.54 -3.71
C THR A 155 5.93 -1.82 -2.35
N ASN A 156 5.36 -2.76 -1.61
CA ASN A 156 5.88 -3.18 -0.32
C ASN A 156 6.73 -4.46 -0.43
N GLU A 157 7.68 -4.62 0.50
CA GLU A 157 8.44 -5.84 0.79
C GLU A 157 9.33 -6.35 -0.37
N ARG A 158 9.79 -5.47 -1.27
CA ARG A 158 10.70 -5.83 -2.38
C ARG A 158 11.99 -4.99 -2.39
N PRO A 159 12.80 -5.01 -1.31
CA PRO A 159 13.93 -4.11 -1.18
C PRO A 159 15.04 -4.34 -2.23
N ASP A 160 15.18 -5.57 -2.71
CA ASP A 160 16.24 -5.96 -3.64
C ASP A 160 15.79 -5.96 -5.12
N ASP A 161 14.55 -5.52 -5.39
CA ASP A 161 14.01 -5.51 -6.76
C ASP A 161 14.33 -4.19 -7.46
N SER A 162 15.27 -4.25 -8.40
CA SER A 162 15.70 -3.08 -9.20
C SER A 162 14.60 -2.50 -10.10
N MET A 163 13.48 -3.19 -10.28
CA MET A 163 12.31 -2.69 -11.01
C MET A 163 11.42 -1.81 -10.15
N VAL A 164 11.62 -1.79 -8.84
CA VAL A 164 10.84 -1.01 -7.88
C VAL A 164 11.52 0.33 -7.66
N ALA A 165 10.78 1.41 -7.91
CA ALA A 165 11.27 2.76 -7.70
C ALA A 165 11.20 3.18 -6.24
N VAL A 166 10.13 2.78 -5.54
CA VAL A 166 9.94 3.01 -4.10
C VAL A 166 9.50 1.71 -3.45
N ASN A 167 10.34 1.19 -2.54
CA ASN A 167 10.01 0.05 -1.70
C ASN A 167 9.55 0.52 -0.32
N VAL A 168 8.44 -0.04 0.16
CA VAL A 168 8.00 0.12 1.55
C VAL A 168 8.49 -1.10 2.33
N ASP A 169 9.34 -0.89 3.32
CA ASP A 169 9.84 -1.92 4.23
C ASP A 169 9.11 -1.80 5.56
N SER A 170 8.20 -2.72 5.81
CA SER A 170 7.40 -2.77 7.04
C SER A 170 8.09 -3.51 8.18
N GLY A 171 9.31 -3.98 7.95
CA GLY A 171 10.12 -4.63 8.98
C GLY A 171 9.76 -6.08 9.27
N TYR A 172 9.05 -6.78 8.40
CA TYR A 172 8.61 -8.16 8.65
C TYR A 172 9.76 -9.13 8.97
N ARG A 173 10.94 -8.98 8.35
CA ARG A 173 12.13 -9.73 8.74
C ARG A 173 12.53 -9.45 10.19
N ALA A 174 12.62 -8.18 10.55
CA ALA A 174 13.04 -7.77 11.90
C ALA A 174 12.01 -8.19 12.95
N MET A 175 10.72 -8.09 12.64
CA MET A 175 9.62 -8.57 13.49
C MET A 175 9.71 -10.09 13.72
N THR A 176 9.88 -10.86 12.65
CA THR A 176 10.04 -12.33 12.74
C THR A 176 11.25 -12.67 13.58
N ARG A 177 12.40 -12.04 13.34
CA ARG A 177 13.61 -12.25 14.14
C ARG A 177 13.38 -11.93 15.61
N ALA A 178 12.80 -10.78 15.92
CA ALA A 178 12.55 -10.34 17.28
C ALA A 178 11.59 -11.29 18.04
N ALA A 179 10.54 -11.78 17.36
CA ALA A 179 9.61 -12.74 17.94
C ALA A 179 10.31 -14.07 18.29
N LEU A 180 11.11 -14.61 17.37
CA LEU A 180 11.82 -15.86 17.57
C LEU A 180 12.91 -15.75 18.64
N ASP A 181 13.68 -14.66 18.65
CA ASP A 181 14.68 -14.40 19.66
C ASP A 181 14.04 -14.29 21.06
N HIS A 182 12.91 -13.58 21.17
CA HIS A 182 12.14 -13.49 22.40
C HIS A 182 11.65 -14.85 22.87
N LEU A 183 11.02 -15.64 22.00
CA LEU A 183 10.55 -16.99 22.36
C LEU A 183 11.70 -17.86 22.87
N ARG A 184 12.85 -17.81 22.20
CA ARG A 184 14.05 -18.52 22.63
C ARG A 184 14.59 -18.03 23.97
N GLU A 185 14.64 -16.71 24.19
CA GLU A 185 15.05 -16.12 25.48
C GLU A 185 14.12 -16.53 26.63
N ARG A 186 12.84 -16.79 26.31
CA ARG A 186 11.85 -17.31 27.25
C ARG A 186 11.93 -18.80 27.47
N GLY A 187 12.80 -19.49 26.74
CA GLY A 187 13.10 -20.91 26.96
C GLY A 187 12.59 -21.87 25.91
N ALA A 188 11.92 -21.36 24.84
CA ALA A 188 11.47 -22.18 23.74
C ALA A 188 12.67 -22.85 23.03
N LYS A 189 12.52 -24.13 22.73
CA LYS A 189 13.53 -24.96 22.07
C LYS A 189 13.16 -25.29 20.63
N HIS A 190 11.87 -25.38 20.35
CA HIS A 190 11.30 -25.83 19.08
C HIS A 190 10.18 -24.85 18.63
N PRO A 191 10.49 -23.55 18.41
CA PRO A 191 9.50 -22.60 17.94
C PRO A 191 9.08 -22.93 16.50
N ALA A 192 7.78 -22.94 16.24
CA ALA A 192 7.17 -23.18 14.95
C ALA A 192 6.67 -21.86 14.31
N LEU A 193 6.55 -21.84 12.99
CA LEU A 193 5.93 -20.75 12.24
C LEU A 193 4.55 -21.17 11.72
N LEU A 194 3.54 -20.38 12.06
CA LEU A 194 2.21 -20.46 11.47
C LEU A 194 2.04 -19.28 10.49
N THR A 195 1.85 -19.57 9.20
CA THR A 195 1.85 -18.55 8.15
C THR A 195 0.83 -18.83 7.06
N GLU A 196 0.62 -17.87 6.21
CA GLU A 196 -0.19 -18.01 5.00
C GLU A 196 0.55 -18.73 3.87
N PRO A 197 -0.15 -19.14 2.81
CA PRO A 197 0.49 -19.75 1.65
C PRO A 197 1.52 -18.79 1.01
N LEU A 198 2.55 -19.36 0.41
CA LEU A 198 3.53 -18.58 -0.34
C LEU A 198 2.88 -17.85 -1.53
N GLY A 199 3.50 -16.77 -1.95
CA GLY A 199 3.07 -15.97 -3.10
C GLY A 199 2.94 -14.48 -2.80
N LEU A 200 2.81 -14.08 -1.52
CA LEU A 200 2.98 -12.71 -1.07
C LEU A 200 4.42 -12.51 -0.60
N HIS A 201 5.04 -11.39 -0.99
CA HIS A 201 6.42 -11.11 -0.58
C HIS A 201 6.60 -10.98 0.93
N SER A 202 5.61 -10.45 1.65
CA SER A 202 5.62 -10.36 3.11
C SER A 202 5.77 -11.73 3.77
N ASN A 203 4.96 -12.69 3.33
CA ASN A 203 4.98 -14.06 3.88
C ASN A 203 6.29 -14.78 3.54
N GLU A 204 6.78 -14.60 2.31
CA GLU A 204 8.06 -15.18 1.88
C GLU A 204 9.24 -14.61 2.67
N LEU A 205 9.22 -13.32 2.99
CA LEU A 205 10.27 -12.69 3.79
C LEU A 205 10.25 -13.18 5.24
N ALA A 206 9.06 -13.31 5.85
CA ALA A 206 8.91 -13.83 7.21
C ALA A 206 9.36 -15.29 7.28
N GLU A 207 8.90 -16.13 6.36
CA GLU A 207 9.30 -17.54 6.32
C GLU A 207 10.80 -17.71 6.05
N LYS A 208 11.37 -16.96 5.12
CA LYS A 208 12.81 -16.99 4.84
C LYS A 208 13.63 -16.59 6.06
N GLU A 209 13.19 -15.61 6.83
CA GLU A 209 13.86 -15.22 8.06
C GLU A 209 13.75 -16.32 9.11
N TYR A 210 12.58 -16.95 9.27
CA TYR A 210 12.41 -18.07 10.15
C TYR A 210 13.35 -19.25 9.80
N LEU A 211 13.42 -19.62 8.51
CA LEU A 211 14.32 -20.68 8.04
C LEU A 211 15.78 -20.35 8.29
N THR A 212 16.16 -19.07 8.07
CA THR A 212 17.52 -18.60 8.34
C THR A 212 17.83 -18.70 9.82
N TRP A 213 16.90 -18.26 10.67
CA TRP A 213 17.02 -18.35 12.12
C TRP A 213 17.14 -19.79 12.61
N CYS A 214 16.33 -20.72 12.11
CA CYS A 214 16.45 -22.14 12.45
C CYS A 214 17.84 -22.69 12.09
N ALA A 215 18.34 -22.35 10.90
CA ALA A 215 19.67 -22.78 10.46
C ALA A 215 20.80 -22.25 11.38
N GLU A 216 20.70 -21.01 11.84
CA GLU A 216 21.67 -20.41 12.77
C GLU A 216 21.74 -21.16 14.09
N PHE A 217 20.63 -21.71 14.56
CA PHE A 217 20.55 -22.43 15.83
C PHE A 217 20.56 -23.96 15.70
N GLY A 218 20.68 -24.46 14.46
CA GLY A 218 20.72 -25.91 14.20
C GLY A 218 19.40 -26.60 14.49
N LEU A 219 18.27 -25.94 14.27
CA LEU A 219 16.92 -26.44 14.49
C LEU A 219 16.29 -26.91 13.17
N GLU A 220 15.52 -27.99 13.24
CA GLU A 220 14.67 -28.38 12.11
C GLU A 220 13.45 -27.46 12.04
N PRO A 221 13.15 -26.85 10.89
CA PRO A 221 12.03 -25.94 10.77
C PRO A 221 10.68 -26.66 10.82
N VAL A 222 9.73 -26.11 11.56
CA VAL A 222 8.33 -26.55 11.62
C VAL A 222 7.44 -25.41 11.12
N VAL A 223 6.80 -25.59 9.95
CA VAL A 223 5.99 -24.56 9.31
C VAL A 223 4.63 -25.12 8.93
N ALA A 224 3.56 -24.54 9.47
CA ALA A 224 2.20 -24.78 9.01
C ALA A 224 1.73 -23.60 8.14
N ARG A 225 1.21 -23.90 6.94
CA ARG A 225 0.69 -22.91 6.00
C ARG A 225 -0.79 -23.13 5.81
N GLY A 226 -1.58 -22.20 6.32
CA GLY A 226 -3.02 -22.24 6.20
C GLY A 226 -3.51 -21.38 5.02
N ARG A 227 -4.82 -21.29 4.86
CA ARG A 227 -5.50 -20.54 3.80
C ARG A 227 -5.59 -19.06 4.13
N HIS A 228 -5.72 -18.23 3.11
CA HIS A 228 -5.91 -16.76 3.26
C HIS A 228 -7.26 -16.41 3.92
N ASP A 229 -8.27 -17.27 3.76
CA ASP A 229 -9.60 -17.06 4.35
C ASP A 229 -9.72 -17.58 5.80
N ARG A 230 -8.63 -18.12 6.36
CA ARG A 230 -8.56 -18.67 7.72
C ARG A 230 -9.43 -19.94 7.95
N SER A 231 -10.08 -20.47 6.92
CA SER A 231 -11.04 -21.58 7.05
C SER A 231 -10.43 -22.88 7.61
N ASP A 232 -9.11 -23.04 7.53
CA ASP A 232 -8.35 -24.18 8.05
C ASP A 232 -7.44 -23.84 9.23
N LEU A 233 -7.58 -22.65 9.83
CA LEU A 233 -6.69 -22.17 10.89
C LEU A 233 -6.58 -23.18 12.05
N SER A 234 -7.71 -23.69 12.53
CA SER A 234 -7.75 -24.69 13.60
C SER A 234 -7.00 -25.97 13.23
N GLU A 235 -7.15 -26.44 12.00
CA GLU A 235 -6.45 -27.63 11.49
C GLU A 235 -4.93 -27.41 11.43
N ARG A 236 -4.50 -26.21 11.00
CA ARG A 236 -3.07 -25.87 10.95
C ARG A 236 -2.46 -25.75 12.34
N ILE A 237 -3.22 -25.23 13.31
CA ILE A 237 -2.76 -25.22 14.72
C ILE A 237 -2.62 -26.65 15.22
N ASP A 238 -3.61 -27.51 14.99
CA ASP A 238 -3.56 -28.92 15.40
C ASP A 238 -2.34 -29.63 14.80
N GLU A 239 -2.03 -29.40 13.52
CA GLU A 239 -0.80 -29.93 12.89
C GLU A 239 0.47 -29.53 13.67
N LEU A 240 0.58 -28.28 14.11
CA LEU A 240 1.73 -27.83 14.90
C LEU A 240 1.75 -28.51 16.27
N LEU A 241 0.61 -28.66 16.93
CA LEU A 241 0.49 -29.26 18.24
C LEU A 241 0.78 -30.79 18.22
N GLU A 242 0.74 -31.45 17.06
CA GLU A 242 1.17 -32.84 16.87
C GLU A 242 2.70 -33.01 16.77
N THR A 243 3.43 -31.90 16.62
CA THR A 243 4.90 -31.88 16.63
C THR A 243 5.44 -31.72 18.05
N ASP A 244 6.76 -31.57 18.18
CA ASP A 244 7.42 -31.25 19.46
C ASP A 244 7.56 -29.73 19.68
N CYS A 245 6.79 -28.87 18.95
CA CYS A 245 6.85 -27.44 19.12
C CYS A 245 6.41 -27.02 20.53
N ASP A 246 7.15 -26.09 21.13
CA ASP A 246 6.88 -25.48 22.43
C ASP A 246 6.58 -24.00 22.36
N ALA A 247 6.63 -23.44 21.15
CA ALA A 247 6.26 -22.04 20.87
C ALA A 247 5.75 -21.89 19.44
N ILE A 248 4.89 -20.91 19.22
CA ILE A 248 4.36 -20.55 17.89
C ILE A 248 4.58 -19.04 17.67
N TYR A 249 5.25 -18.70 16.57
CA TYR A 249 5.13 -17.38 15.98
C TYR A 249 4.10 -17.45 14.86
N SER A 250 3.02 -16.69 14.99
CA SER A 250 1.96 -16.61 13.99
C SER A 250 2.10 -15.36 13.15
N PHE A 251 2.16 -15.53 11.84
CA PHE A 251 2.04 -14.44 10.88
C PHE A 251 0.57 -14.12 10.55
N TYR A 252 -0.38 -14.92 11.08
CA TYR A 252 -1.79 -14.58 11.14
C TYR A 252 -2.06 -13.64 12.32
N GLU A 253 -2.96 -12.69 12.11
CA GLU A 253 -3.32 -11.66 13.08
C GLU A 253 -4.28 -12.15 14.18
N GLU A 254 -4.83 -13.35 14.01
CA GLU A 254 -5.83 -13.98 14.89
C GLU A 254 -5.21 -14.61 16.16
N GLY A 255 -4.26 -13.94 16.79
CA GLY A 255 -3.55 -14.47 17.97
C GLY A 255 -4.47 -14.87 19.13
N ALA A 256 -5.54 -14.12 19.37
CA ALA A 256 -6.54 -14.44 20.39
C ALA A 256 -7.28 -15.76 20.09
N GLU A 257 -7.67 -15.97 18.83
CA GLU A 257 -8.32 -17.21 18.38
C GLU A 257 -7.37 -18.40 18.46
N ILE A 258 -6.12 -18.21 18.03
CA ILE A 258 -5.06 -19.22 18.14
C ILE A 258 -4.86 -19.63 19.60
N GLN A 259 -4.76 -18.66 20.51
CA GLN A 259 -4.64 -18.90 21.94
C GLN A 259 -5.83 -19.68 22.53
N GLU A 260 -7.04 -19.31 22.12
CA GLU A 260 -8.26 -20.01 22.54
C GLU A 260 -8.28 -21.46 22.04
N HIS A 261 -7.87 -21.67 20.77
CA HIS A 261 -7.78 -23.02 20.20
C HIS A 261 -6.78 -23.88 20.95
N ILE A 262 -5.57 -23.38 21.23
CA ILE A 262 -4.55 -24.10 22.01
C ILE A 262 -5.10 -24.50 23.38
N ARG A 263 -5.79 -23.59 24.07
CA ARG A 263 -6.43 -23.86 25.37
C ARG A 263 -7.55 -24.90 25.28
N SER A 264 -8.30 -24.92 24.20
CA SER A 264 -9.35 -25.91 23.95
C SER A 264 -8.82 -27.33 23.84
N ARG A 265 -7.53 -27.47 23.45
CA ARG A 265 -6.80 -28.75 23.42
C ARG A 265 -6.21 -29.13 24.78
N GLY A 266 -6.48 -28.38 25.84
CA GLY A 266 -6.02 -28.65 27.20
C GLY A 266 -4.60 -28.17 27.49
N LEU A 267 -3.99 -27.40 26.58
CA LEU A 267 -2.65 -26.85 26.73
C LEU A 267 -2.71 -25.42 27.32
N ARG A 268 -1.71 -25.10 28.12
CA ARG A 268 -1.59 -23.78 28.76
C ARG A 268 -0.72 -22.86 27.92
N VAL A 269 -1.17 -21.61 27.77
CA VAL A 269 -0.39 -20.54 27.15
C VAL A 269 -0.02 -19.54 28.25
N PRO A 270 1.28 -19.31 28.55
CA PRO A 270 2.47 -19.74 27.79
C PRO A 270 3.14 -21.03 28.27
N ASP A 271 2.69 -21.67 29.36
CA ASP A 271 3.44 -22.70 30.08
C ASP A 271 3.77 -23.94 29.24
N ASP A 272 2.84 -24.39 28.38
CA ASP A 272 3.03 -25.56 27.50
C ASP A 272 3.36 -25.12 26.07
N ILE A 273 2.73 -24.03 25.57
CA ILE A 273 2.99 -23.40 24.27
C ILE A 273 3.08 -21.90 24.45
N SER A 274 4.22 -21.29 24.17
CA SER A 274 4.35 -19.83 24.08
C SER A 274 3.84 -19.32 22.73
N LEU A 275 3.17 -18.14 22.71
CA LEU A 275 2.57 -17.57 21.51
C LEU A 275 2.97 -16.11 21.31
N VAL A 276 3.42 -15.81 20.10
CA VAL A 276 3.56 -14.44 19.57
C VAL A 276 2.82 -14.37 18.25
N ALA A 277 2.04 -13.31 17.99
CA ALA A 277 1.35 -13.09 16.72
C ALA A 277 1.79 -11.79 16.06
N ALA A 278 1.71 -11.71 14.74
CA ALA A 278 1.74 -10.43 14.04
C ALA A 278 0.40 -9.72 14.21
N ALA A 279 0.40 -8.38 14.27
CA ALA A 279 -0.83 -7.62 14.43
C ALA A 279 -0.69 -6.19 13.89
N PRO A 280 -1.74 -5.56 13.35
CA PRO A 280 -1.76 -4.14 13.10
C PRO A 280 -1.85 -3.36 14.42
N TYR A 281 -1.38 -2.11 14.44
CA TYR A 281 -1.37 -1.26 15.65
C TYR A 281 -2.76 -1.06 16.30
N SER A 282 -3.83 -1.22 15.54
CA SER A 282 -5.22 -1.07 15.99
C SER A 282 -5.84 -2.35 16.56
N ASP A 283 -5.03 -3.39 16.80
CA ASP A 283 -5.53 -4.70 17.26
C ASP A 283 -5.79 -4.68 18.77
N ASP A 284 -7.01 -4.34 19.16
CA ASP A 284 -7.48 -4.41 20.52
C ASP A 284 -7.76 -5.86 20.98
N ILE A 285 -8.09 -6.76 20.07
CA ILE A 285 -8.51 -8.15 20.39
C ILE A 285 -7.34 -8.95 20.97
N ASN A 286 -6.19 -8.95 20.31
CA ASN A 286 -5.00 -9.62 20.82
C ASN A 286 -4.50 -8.99 22.13
N ARG A 287 -4.56 -7.66 22.22
CA ARG A 287 -4.20 -6.94 23.43
C ARG A 287 -5.08 -7.32 24.63
N GLU A 288 -6.38 -7.37 24.46
CA GLU A 288 -7.34 -7.75 25.53
C GLU A 288 -7.17 -9.23 25.91
N ALA A 289 -6.91 -10.11 24.96
CA ALA A 289 -6.58 -11.50 25.20
C ALA A 289 -5.23 -11.71 25.89
N GLY A 290 -4.37 -10.69 25.88
CA GLY A 290 -3.03 -10.71 26.44
C GLY A 290 -2.04 -11.53 25.59
N VAL A 291 -2.20 -11.47 24.27
CA VAL A 291 -1.30 -12.06 23.30
C VAL A 291 -0.14 -11.10 23.01
N SER A 292 1.09 -11.60 23.09
CA SER A 292 2.29 -10.86 22.68
C SER A 292 2.28 -10.69 21.17
N THR A 293 2.59 -9.46 20.71
CA THR A 293 2.45 -9.15 19.28
C THR A 293 3.64 -8.38 18.72
N THR A 294 4.03 -8.72 17.50
CA THR A 294 4.83 -7.83 16.66
C THR A 294 3.86 -6.94 15.90
N VAL A 295 3.91 -5.62 16.17
CA VAL A 295 2.93 -4.65 15.70
C VAL A 295 3.48 -3.86 14.52
N TYR A 296 2.78 -3.86 13.40
CA TYR A 296 3.08 -3.04 12.24
C TYR A 296 2.04 -1.90 12.08
N HIS A 297 2.39 -0.88 11.32
CA HIS A 297 1.61 0.36 11.18
C HIS A 297 1.12 0.58 9.74
N PRO A 298 -0.01 -0.01 9.32
CA PRO A 298 -0.56 0.16 7.98
C PRO A 298 -0.86 1.62 7.63
N ASP A 299 -1.26 2.43 8.61
CA ASP A 299 -1.52 3.87 8.50
C ASP A 299 -0.30 4.68 8.07
N GLN A 300 0.91 4.16 8.29
CA GLN A 300 2.17 4.81 7.92
C GLN A 300 2.78 4.29 6.61
N MET A 301 2.15 3.32 5.97
CA MET A 301 2.64 2.72 4.73
C MET A 301 2.36 3.57 3.47
N VAL A 302 1.67 4.70 3.57
CA VAL A 302 1.22 5.46 2.40
C VAL A 302 1.84 6.84 2.29
N ASP A 303 1.78 7.68 3.31
CA ASP A 303 2.10 9.10 3.19
C ASP A 303 3.55 9.35 2.72
N ALA A 304 4.52 8.88 3.47
CA ALA A 304 5.93 9.06 3.13
C ALA A 304 6.34 8.29 1.85
N PRO A 305 5.94 7.01 1.65
CA PRO A 305 6.27 6.30 0.41
C PRO A 305 5.66 6.91 -0.84
N LEU A 306 4.40 7.34 -0.78
CA LEU A 306 3.74 7.96 -1.93
C LEU A 306 4.32 9.35 -2.23
N THR A 307 4.74 10.10 -1.21
CA THR A 307 5.50 11.34 -1.39
C THR A 307 6.82 11.05 -2.10
N ALA A 308 7.54 10.00 -1.69
CA ALA A 308 8.77 9.59 -2.36
C ALA A 308 8.52 9.16 -3.82
N LEU A 309 7.40 8.46 -4.11
CA LEU A 309 7.03 8.14 -5.49
C LEU A 309 6.82 9.40 -6.33
N VAL A 310 6.13 10.40 -5.79
CA VAL A 310 5.93 11.68 -6.47
C VAL A 310 7.26 12.41 -6.67
N ASP A 311 8.18 12.35 -5.70
CA ASP A 311 9.53 12.92 -5.84
C ASP A 311 10.33 12.23 -6.97
N VAL A 312 10.20 10.93 -7.13
CA VAL A 312 10.77 10.19 -8.26
C VAL A 312 10.11 10.61 -9.58
N ILE A 313 8.77 10.65 -9.63
CA ILE A 313 8.01 11.11 -10.82
C ILE A 313 8.46 12.50 -11.25
N GLU A 314 8.68 13.40 -10.32
CA GLU A 314 9.08 14.78 -10.60
C GLU A 314 10.59 14.97 -10.81
N GLY A 315 11.37 13.90 -10.65
CA GLY A 315 12.83 13.91 -10.83
C GLY A 315 13.58 14.62 -9.69
N ARG A 316 12.95 14.76 -8.52
CA ARG A 316 13.59 15.30 -7.31
C ARG A 316 14.49 14.29 -6.62
N VAL A 317 14.14 13.01 -6.73
CA VAL A 317 14.89 11.90 -6.13
C VAL A 317 15.17 10.83 -7.21
N THR A 318 16.35 10.23 -7.15
CA THR A 318 16.73 9.12 -8.04
C THR A 318 16.37 7.78 -7.39
N PRO A 319 15.59 6.90 -8.06
CA PRO A 319 15.29 5.56 -7.56
C PRO A 319 16.53 4.65 -7.58
N PRO A 320 16.57 3.54 -6.82
CA PRO A 320 15.52 3.11 -5.89
C PRO A 320 15.54 3.84 -4.56
N VAL A 321 14.37 3.95 -3.92
CA VAL A 321 14.21 4.51 -2.57
C VAL A 321 13.55 3.46 -1.68
N THR A 322 14.08 3.22 -0.48
CA THR A 322 13.40 2.41 0.53
C THR A 322 12.89 3.33 1.65
N VAL A 323 11.61 3.20 1.96
CA VAL A 323 10.96 3.89 3.07
C VAL A 323 10.62 2.85 4.13
N HIS A 324 11.25 2.96 5.29
CA HIS A 324 10.97 2.09 6.43
C HIS A 324 9.78 2.63 7.21
N THR A 325 8.81 1.76 7.49
CA THR A 325 7.72 2.09 8.43
C THR A 325 8.07 1.57 9.82
N PRO A 326 7.62 2.24 10.89
CA PRO A 326 7.89 1.78 12.25
C PRO A 326 7.14 0.48 12.53
N TRP A 327 7.71 -0.31 13.44
CA TRP A 327 7.08 -1.46 14.05
C TRP A 327 7.46 -1.55 15.52
N GLU A 328 6.67 -2.28 16.30
CA GLU A 328 6.87 -2.44 17.74
C GLU A 328 6.76 -3.92 18.13
N PHE A 329 7.37 -4.29 19.26
CA PHE A 329 7.13 -5.58 19.87
C PHE A 329 6.48 -5.37 21.24
N VAL A 330 5.23 -5.77 21.37
CA VAL A 330 4.43 -5.62 22.59
C VAL A 330 4.35 -6.97 23.29
N ILE A 331 4.99 -7.10 24.42
CA ILE A 331 5.06 -8.33 25.19
C ILE A 331 3.91 -8.36 26.21
N HIS A 332 3.18 -9.44 26.20
CA HIS A 332 2.10 -9.75 27.13
C HIS A 332 2.31 -11.14 27.77
N ARG A 333 1.24 -11.72 28.32
CA ARG A 333 1.30 -12.96 29.11
C ARG A 333 1.29 -14.25 28.30
N SER A 334 1.21 -14.19 26.96
CA SER A 334 1.22 -15.37 26.10
C SER A 334 2.61 -15.89 25.75
N SER A 335 3.67 -15.13 26.13
CA SER A 335 5.05 -15.51 25.84
C SER A 335 6.03 -15.09 26.91
#